data_f416b0ae994116d579a16c5325ed0ae3
#
_entry.id   f416b0ae994116d579a16c5325ed0ae3
#
_cell.length_a   1.000
_cell.length_b   1.000
_cell.length_c   1.000
_cell.angle_alpha   90.00
_cell.angle_beta   90.00
_cell.angle_gamma   90.00
#
_symmetry.space_group_name_H-M   'P 1'
#
loop_
_entity.id
_entity.type
_entity.pdbx_description
1 polymer ?
#
loop_
_entity_poly.entity_id
_entity_poly.type
_entity_poly.pdbx_seq_one_letter_code
_entity_poly.pdbx_strand_id
1 'polypeptide(L)' 'MEQNALEEIKAHLMQTSEKYRQLSDQHHEYKRQVEALEAKHALTPDEELEEHRLKKLKLHIKDEMEQLLSEYRLQHAS' A
#
# COMPACT_ATOMS: atom_id res chain seq x y z
N MET A 1 -0.36 -10.02 21.06
CA MET A 1 -0.27 -10.67 19.77
C MET A 1 0.13 -9.69 18.71
N GLU A 2 1.09 -10.08 17.90
CA GLU A 2 1.72 -9.17 16.96
C GLU A 2 0.76 -8.59 15.94
N GLN A 3 -0.17 -9.39 15.45
CA GLN A 3 -1.13 -8.91 14.45
C GLN A 3 -2.03 -7.81 15.00
N ASN A 4 -2.49 -7.94 16.22
CA ASN A 4 -3.35 -6.92 16.83
C ASN A 4 -2.56 -5.64 17.08
N ALA A 5 -1.32 -5.75 17.54
CA ALA A 5 -0.46 -4.59 17.74
C ALA A 5 -0.19 -3.86 16.42
N LEU A 6 0.06 -4.63 15.34
CA LEU A 6 0.30 -4.05 14.03
C LEU A 6 -0.93 -3.31 13.50
N GLU A 7 -2.11 -3.91 13.66
CA GLU A 7 -3.36 -3.28 13.23
C GLU A 7 -3.64 -1.99 14.02
N GLU A 8 -3.32 -1.98 15.30
CA GLU A 8 -3.47 -0.79 16.13
C GLU A 8 -2.53 0.32 15.67
N ILE A 9 -1.29 -0.02 15.33
CA ILE A 9 -0.33 0.96 14.81
C ILE A 9 -0.81 1.54 13.48
N LYS A 10 -1.30 0.68 12.59
CA LYS A 10 -1.85 1.14 11.30
C LYS A 10 -3.01 2.10 11.52
N ALA A 11 -3.94 1.75 12.39
CA ALA A 11 -5.09 2.61 12.69
C ALA A 11 -4.64 3.94 13.28
N HIS A 12 -3.66 3.91 14.17
CA HIS A 12 -3.11 5.13 14.76
C HIS A 12 -2.47 6.03 13.69
N LEU A 13 -1.67 5.45 12.80
CA LEU A 13 -1.03 6.21 11.72
C LEU A 13 -2.06 6.77 10.75
N MET A 14 -3.15 6.05 10.50
CA MET A 14 -4.23 6.57 9.67
C MET A 14 -4.86 7.83 10.28
N GLN A 15 -4.84 7.95 11.59
CA GLN A 15 -5.39 9.12 12.28
C GLN A 15 -4.39 10.25 12.42
N THR A 16 -3.11 9.93 12.59
CA THR A 16 -2.10 10.92 13.00
C THR A 16 -1.08 11.26 11.90
N SER A 17 -0.94 10.44 10.88
CA SER A 17 0.05 10.66 9.83
C SER A 17 -0.63 10.95 8.51
N GLU A 18 -0.54 12.18 8.05
CA GLU A 18 -1.05 12.55 6.74
C GLU A 18 -0.33 11.80 5.64
N LYS A 19 0.98 11.63 5.77
CA LYS A 19 1.78 10.89 4.78
C LYS A 19 1.31 9.45 4.67
N TYR A 20 1.06 8.79 5.81
CA TYR A 20 0.57 7.42 5.81
C TYR A 20 -0.80 7.32 5.13
N ARG A 21 -1.71 8.27 5.40
CA ARG A 21 -3.02 8.29 4.74
C ARG A 21 -2.89 8.46 3.24
N GLN A 22 -2.00 9.35 2.78
CA GLN A 22 -1.78 9.55 1.35
C GLN A 22 -1.26 8.27 0.69
N LEU A 23 -0.31 7.60 1.34
CA LEU A 23 0.22 6.34 0.83
C LEU A 23 -0.87 5.26 0.79
N SER A 24 -1.69 5.20 1.83
CA SER A 24 -2.81 4.26 1.88
C SER A 24 -3.79 4.50 0.73
N ASP A 25 -4.14 5.76 0.50
CA ASP A 25 -5.04 6.12 -0.60
C ASP A 25 -4.45 5.75 -1.95
N GLN A 26 -3.17 6.02 -2.16
CA GLN A 26 -2.48 5.65 -3.39
C GLN A 26 -2.44 4.14 -3.57
N HIS A 27 -2.18 3.41 -2.50
CA HIS A 27 -2.16 1.95 -2.55
C HIS A 27 -3.51 1.39 -2.99
N HIS A 28 -4.59 1.91 -2.41
CA HIS A 28 -5.95 1.49 -2.77
C HIS A 28 -6.27 1.82 -4.22
N GLU A 29 -5.85 2.98 -4.69
CA GLU A 29 -6.11 3.39 -6.08
C GLU A 29 -5.37 2.49 -7.06
N TYR A 30 -4.11 2.21 -6.82
CA TYR A 30 -3.35 1.32 -7.69
C TYR A 30 -3.91 -0.10 -7.66
N LYS A 31 -4.29 -0.57 -6.48
CA LYS A 31 -4.91 -1.89 -6.34
C LYS A 31 -6.19 -1.98 -7.14
N ARG A 32 -7.04 -0.95 -7.08
CA ARG A 32 -8.28 -0.90 -7.84
C ARG A 32 -8.02 -0.95 -9.34
N GLN A 33 -7.03 -0.21 -9.81
CA GLN A 33 -6.68 -0.19 -11.23
C GLN A 33 -6.15 -1.54 -11.70
N VAL A 34 -5.32 -2.19 -10.89
CA VAL A 34 -4.81 -3.52 -11.20
C VAL A 34 -5.96 -4.52 -11.29
N GLU A 35 -6.87 -4.48 -10.32
CA GLU A 35 -8.03 -5.39 -10.31
C GLU A 35 -8.92 -5.18 -11.53
N ALA A 36 -9.09 -3.92 -11.96
CA ALA A 36 -9.88 -3.62 -13.16
C ALA A 36 -9.24 -4.23 -14.41
N LEU A 37 -7.90 -4.18 -14.53
CA LEU A 37 -7.21 -4.82 -15.64
C LEU A 37 -7.31 -6.33 -15.57
N GLU A 38 -7.13 -6.89 -14.37
CA GLU A 38 -7.18 -8.34 -14.18
C GLU A 38 -8.57 -8.92 -14.41
N ALA A 39 -9.62 -8.12 -14.32
CA ALA A 39 -10.98 -8.55 -14.60
C ALA A 39 -11.27 -8.72 -16.09
N LYS A 40 -10.40 -8.24 -16.96
CA LYS A 40 -10.57 -8.40 -18.42
C LYS A 40 -10.20 -9.80 -18.85
N HIS A 41 -10.91 -10.32 -19.86
CA HIS A 41 -10.66 -11.67 -20.39
C HIS A 41 -9.29 -11.78 -21.05
N ALA A 42 -8.86 -10.74 -21.72
CA ALA A 42 -7.56 -10.69 -22.38
C ALA A 42 -7.05 -9.26 -22.34
N LEU A 43 -5.76 -9.13 -22.10
CA LEU A 43 -5.10 -7.81 -22.07
C LEU A 43 -4.38 -7.60 -23.40
N THR A 44 -4.45 -6.37 -23.91
CA THR A 44 -3.57 -5.94 -25.00
C THR A 44 -2.14 -5.85 -24.46
N PRO A 45 -1.13 -5.84 -25.35
CA PRO A 45 0.26 -5.64 -24.88
C PRO A 45 0.44 -4.36 -24.09
N ASP A 46 -0.23 -3.27 -24.47
CA ASP A 46 -0.16 -2.01 -23.73
C ASP A 46 -0.77 -2.15 -22.33
N GLU A 47 -1.86 -2.90 -22.24
CA GLU A 47 -2.51 -3.14 -20.93
C GLU A 47 -1.65 -4.02 -20.03
N GLU A 48 -0.95 -4.99 -20.62
CA GLU A 48 0.00 -5.81 -19.86
C GLU A 48 1.13 -4.98 -19.28
N LEU A 49 1.67 -4.05 -20.05
CA LEU A 49 2.70 -3.12 -19.58
C LEU A 49 2.16 -2.23 -18.46
N GLU A 50 0.94 -1.74 -18.62
CA GLU A 50 0.29 -0.91 -17.60
C GLU A 50 0.07 -1.69 -16.31
N GLU A 51 -0.36 -2.93 -16.40
CA GLU A 51 -0.53 -3.79 -15.24
C GLU A 51 0.78 -3.97 -14.49
N HIS A 52 1.88 -4.23 -15.22
CA HIS A 52 3.20 -4.36 -14.64
C HIS A 52 3.62 -3.09 -13.91
N ARG A 53 3.42 -1.95 -14.56
CA ARG A 53 3.76 -0.65 -13.99
C ARG A 53 3.00 -0.40 -12.70
N LEU A 54 1.71 -0.64 -12.72
CA LEU A 54 0.85 -0.42 -11.56
C LEU A 54 1.21 -1.34 -10.41
N LYS A 55 1.54 -2.59 -10.69
CA LYS A 55 1.97 -3.54 -9.65
C LYS A 55 3.27 -3.09 -8.98
N LYS A 56 4.22 -2.59 -9.77
CA LYS A 56 5.47 -2.07 -9.21
C LYS A 56 5.23 -0.85 -8.34
N LEU A 57 4.37 0.07 -8.78
CA LEU A 57 4.01 1.25 -8.01
C LEU A 57 3.31 0.86 -6.71
N LYS A 58 2.39 -0.09 -6.79
CA LYS A 58 1.68 -0.57 -5.60
C LYS A 58 2.66 -1.16 -4.58
N LEU A 59 3.62 -1.97 -5.02
CA LEU A 59 4.62 -2.55 -4.13
C LEU A 59 5.52 -1.48 -3.53
N HIS A 60 5.91 -0.50 -4.33
CA HIS A 60 6.73 0.60 -3.83
C HIS A 60 6.01 1.38 -2.73
N ILE A 61 4.74 1.68 -2.94
CA ILE A 61 3.91 2.37 -1.95
C ILE A 61 3.79 1.53 -0.68
N LYS A 62 3.58 0.23 -0.82
CA LYS A 62 3.50 -0.68 0.32
C LYS A 62 4.81 -0.68 1.10
N ASP A 63 5.94 -0.68 0.42
CA ASP A 63 7.25 -0.63 1.08
C ASP A 63 7.42 0.65 1.88
N GLU A 64 6.99 1.78 1.32
CA GLU A 64 7.04 3.05 2.04
C GLU A 64 6.14 3.04 3.28
N MET A 65 4.95 2.46 3.17
CA MET A 65 4.05 2.32 4.31
C MET A 65 4.68 1.45 5.41
N GLU A 66 5.30 0.35 5.02
CA GLU A 66 5.98 -0.54 5.97
C GLU A 66 7.17 0.15 6.64
N GLN A 67 7.86 1.02 5.90
CA GLN A 67 8.96 1.80 6.48
C GLN A 67 8.44 2.75 7.56
N LEU A 68 7.31 3.41 7.32
CA LEU A 68 6.70 4.28 8.34
C LEU A 68 6.28 3.49 9.57
N LEU A 69 5.73 2.29 9.36
CA LEU A 69 5.38 1.41 10.48
C LEU A 69 6.60 1.01 11.29
N SER A 70 7.69 0.65 10.60
CA SER A 70 8.94 0.28 11.27
C SER A 70 9.51 1.45 12.06
N GLU A 71 9.52 2.64 11.49
CA GLU A 71 9.99 3.85 12.19
C GLU A 71 9.16 4.12 13.43
N TYR A 72 7.85 3.99 13.34
CA TYR A 72 6.98 4.17 14.49
C TYR A 72 7.30 3.16 15.59
N ARG A 73 7.45 1.90 15.22
CA ARG A 73 7.74 0.83 16.18
C ARG A 73 9.08 1.07 16.87
N LEU A 74 10.09 1.51 16.13
CA LEU A 74 11.40 1.81 16.71
C LEU A 74 11.34 2.98 17.68
N GLN A 75 10.58 4.02 17.34
CA GLN A 75 10.44 5.20 18.21
C GLN A 75 9.68 4.89 19.49
N HIS A 76 8.75 3.93 19.45
CA HIS A 76 7.89 3.61 20.57
C HIS A 76 8.24 2.28 21.24
N ALA A 77 9.28 1.59 20.77
CA ALA A 77 9.81 0.42 21.43
C ALA A 77 10.76 0.87 22.53
N SER A 78 10.53 0.41 23.70
CA SER A 78 11.37 0.78 24.83
C SER A 78 12.03 -0.44 25.44
#